data_3be68c194b5c8c5985383976b93fa6e9
#
_entry.id   3be68c194b5c8c5985383976b93fa6e9
#
_cell.length_a   1.000
_cell.length_b   1.000
_cell.length_c   1.000
_cell.angle_alpha   90.00
_cell.angle_beta   90.00
_cell.angle_gamma   90.00
#
_symmetry.space_group_name_H-M   'P 1'
#
loop_
_entity.id
_entity.type
_entity.pdbx_description
1 polymer ?
#
loop_
_entity_poly.entity_id
_entity_poly.type
_entity_poly.pdbx_seq_one_letter_code
_entity_poly.pdbx_strand_id
1 'polypeptide(L)'
;MLFKSIFISSLATSALAIYLPEDHYLAKAPAIQEGSCNCSGDNIRYNKSLASDYICGDKRLGPSRLPTKLPLGTFVTGYDRFGGLSPNDFLGKWYNSTQGPDGREAGWIYPEKYGFHLDEEKLPVKSNIDLMPGTLVDRFGYNTGRYISPATAPFAQRALHPQNLDNDVNKEFPNNYHVYNVTRMFTVQAGPIRPWFGQPGFGVQFFLGNGINVKDYLDNGHLVELKPSDLVKDRTGCGFQREDEEPVSDEL
;
A
#
# COMPACT_ATOMS: atom_id res chain seq x y z
N MET A 1 60.22 54.63 -7.57
CA MET A 1 59.18 53.99 -8.39
C MET A 1 59.01 52.53 -7.89
N LEU A 2 58.01 52.35 -7.06
CA LEU A 2 57.73 51.01 -6.49
C LEU A 2 56.63 50.34 -7.31
N PHE A 3 56.94 49.22 -7.93
CA PHE A 3 55.94 48.34 -8.57
C PHE A 3 55.35 47.41 -7.50
N LYS A 4 54.03 47.54 -7.24
CA LYS A 4 53.25 46.60 -6.43
C LYS A 4 52.79 45.45 -7.33
N SER A 5 53.32 44.26 -7.10
CA SER A 5 52.79 43.04 -7.69
C SER A 5 51.54 42.61 -6.97
N ILE A 6 50.43 42.47 -7.71
CA ILE A 6 49.17 41.94 -7.21
C ILE A 6 49.20 40.41 -7.45
N PHE A 7 49.25 39.66 -6.35
CA PHE A 7 49.04 38.20 -6.40
C PHE A 7 47.53 37.90 -6.49
N ILE A 8 47.10 37.39 -7.60
CA ILE A 8 45.74 36.80 -7.74
C ILE A 8 45.83 35.37 -7.28
N SER A 9 45.26 35.09 -6.09
CA SER A 9 45.11 33.77 -5.57
C SER A 9 43.89 33.11 -6.25
N SER A 10 44.11 32.14 -7.12
CA SER A 10 43.06 31.31 -7.68
C SER A 10 42.62 30.27 -6.65
N LEU A 11 41.40 30.43 -6.13
CA LEU A 11 40.73 29.43 -5.36
C LEU A 11 40.34 28.27 -6.29
N ALA A 12 41.09 27.17 -6.22
CA ALA A 12 40.70 25.93 -6.83
C ALA A 12 39.57 25.29 -6.01
N THR A 13 38.35 25.38 -6.51
CA THR A 13 37.22 24.59 -6.01
C THR A 13 37.41 23.12 -6.40
N SER A 14 37.94 22.34 -5.46
CA SER A 14 37.94 20.89 -5.61
C SER A 14 36.51 20.37 -5.46
N ALA A 15 35.86 20.06 -6.59
CA ALA A 15 34.65 19.27 -6.60
C ALA A 15 34.99 17.86 -6.12
N LEU A 16 34.57 17.52 -4.90
CA LEU A 16 34.57 16.13 -4.46
C LEU A 16 33.52 15.37 -5.29
N ALA A 17 33.94 14.70 -6.34
CA ALA A 17 33.12 13.69 -6.98
C ALA A 17 33.01 12.53 -6.03
N ILE A 18 31.84 12.36 -5.41
CA ILE A 18 31.49 11.14 -4.68
C ILE A 18 31.36 10.05 -5.75
N TYR A 19 32.38 9.24 -5.88
CA TYR A 19 32.35 8.03 -6.70
C TYR A 19 31.46 7.02 -5.97
N LEU A 20 30.18 6.94 -6.38
CA LEU A 20 29.32 5.84 -6.01
C LEU A 20 29.70 4.65 -6.91
N PRO A 21 30.10 3.51 -6.36
CA PRO A 21 30.37 2.32 -7.18
C PRO A 21 29.06 1.88 -7.85
N GLU A 22 29.00 1.96 -9.16
CA GLU A 22 27.83 1.64 -9.99
C GLU A 22 27.39 0.18 -9.95
N ASP A 23 28.12 -0.70 -9.28
CA ASP A 23 27.94 -2.15 -9.44
C ASP A 23 27.28 -2.90 -8.27
N HIS A 24 26.75 -2.24 -7.24
CA HIS A 24 26.26 -2.97 -6.07
C HIS A 24 24.79 -2.81 -5.70
N TYR A 25 23.95 -2.09 -6.44
CA TYR A 25 22.53 -1.91 -6.09
C TYR A 25 21.51 -2.30 -7.15
N LEU A 26 21.94 -2.91 -8.23
CA LEU A 26 21.04 -3.76 -9.01
C LEU A 26 21.24 -5.21 -8.57
N ALA A 27 20.89 -5.51 -7.31
CA ALA A 27 20.51 -6.87 -7.01
C ALA A 27 19.40 -7.21 -8.01
N LYS A 28 19.79 -7.99 -9.04
CA LYS A 28 18.89 -8.54 -10.03
C LYS A 28 17.71 -9.10 -9.24
N ALA A 29 16.56 -8.42 -9.30
CA ALA A 29 15.35 -8.95 -8.70
C ALA A 29 15.29 -10.41 -9.11
N PRO A 30 15.15 -11.37 -8.19
CA PRO A 30 15.12 -12.76 -8.55
C PRO A 30 14.10 -12.87 -9.66
N ALA A 31 14.53 -13.42 -10.81
CA ALA A 31 13.63 -13.67 -11.92
C ALA A 31 12.47 -14.43 -11.30
N ILE A 32 11.28 -13.83 -11.29
CA ILE A 32 10.06 -14.50 -10.88
C ILE A 32 9.99 -15.69 -11.83
N GLN A 33 10.45 -16.84 -11.36
CA GLN A 33 10.17 -18.07 -12.06
C GLN A 33 8.64 -18.13 -12.05
N GLU A 34 8.04 -18.03 -13.22
CA GLU A 34 6.67 -18.48 -13.48
C GLU A 34 6.63 -20.00 -13.29
N GLY A 35 7.05 -20.47 -12.13
CA GLY A 35 6.86 -21.81 -11.65
C GLY A 35 5.42 -21.90 -11.20
N SER A 36 4.65 -22.79 -11.79
CA SER A 36 3.34 -23.16 -11.28
C SER A 36 3.45 -23.34 -9.77
N CYS A 37 2.68 -22.54 -9.01
CA CYS A 37 2.64 -22.64 -7.55
C CYS A 37 2.42 -24.09 -7.16
N ASN A 38 3.28 -24.64 -6.30
CA ASN A 38 3.02 -25.97 -5.73
C ASN A 38 1.78 -25.89 -4.86
N CYS A 39 0.68 -26.45 -5.36
CA CYS A 39 -0.61 -26.47 -4.68
C CYS A 39 -0.83 -27.73 -3.83
N SER A 40 0.22 -28.46 -3.49
CA SER A 40 0.14 -29.59 -2.58
C SER A 40 0.23 -29.15 -1.12
N GLY A 41 -0.43 -29.90 -0.22
CA GLY A 41 -0.38 -29.69 1.22
C GLY A 41 -1.76 -29.50 1.87
N ASP A 42 -1.84 -29.82 3.15
CA ASP A 42 -3.11 -29.94 3.90
C ASP A 42 -3.72 -28.58 4.29
N ASN A 43 -2.94 -27.50 4.23
CA ASN A 43 -3.43 -26.16 4.54
C ASN A 43 -4.23 -25.55 3.38
N ILE A 44 -4.08 -26.07 2.15
CA ILE A 44 -4.73 -25.54 0.95
C ILE A 44 -6.14 -26.13 0.83
N ARG A 45 -7.12 -25.26 0.67
CA ARG A 45 -8.51 -25.64 0.39
C ARG A 45 -8.78 -25.52 -1.11
N TYR A 46 -8.27 -26.50 -1.87
CA TYR A 46 -8.44 -26.49 -3.32
C TYR A 46 -9.91 -26.55 -3.73
N ASN A 47 -10.33 -25.59 -4.56
CA ASN A 47 -11.62 -25.57 -5.20
C ASN A 47 -11.45 -25.44 -6.72
N LYS A 48 -11.82 -26.47 -7.47
CA LYS A 48 -11.68 -26.52 -8.93
C LYS A 48 -12.40 -25.37 -9.65
N SER A 49 -13.57 -24.95 -9.15
CA SER A 49 -14.34 -23.85 -9.77
C SER A 49 -13.67 -22.48 -9.62
N LEU A 50 -12.73 -22.34 -8.69
CA LEU A 50 -11.99 -21.11 -8.41
C LEU A 50 -10.55 -21.14 -8.93
N ALA A 51 -10.12 -22.25 -9.55
CA ALA A 51 -8.73 -22.44 -9.94
C ALA A 51 -8.23 -21.47 -11.05
N SER A 52 -9.15 -20.91 -11.86
CA SER A 52 -8.84 -19.88 -12.84
C SER A 52 -8.59 -18.50 -12.21
N ASP A 53 -9.26 -18.23 -11.10
CA ASP A 53 -9.35 -16.89 -10.51
C ASP A 53 -8.40 -16.70 -9.32
N TYR A 54 -8.09 -17.78 -8.61
CA TYR A 54 -7.28 -17.74 -7.39
C TYR A 54 -6.13 -18.74 -7.43
N ILE A 55 -5.01 -18.39 -6.81
CA ILE A 55 -3.87 -19.30 -6.64
C ILE A 55 -4.36 -20.57 -5.95
N CYS A 56 -4.05 -21.72 -6.53
CA CYS A 56 -4.48 -23.04 -6.04
C CYS A 56 -6.01 -23.17 -5.82
N GLY A 57 -6.83 -22.35 -6.49
CA GLY A 57 -8.27 -22.32 -6.25
C GLY A 57 -8.69 -21.93 -4.83
N ASP A 58 -7.79 -21.30 -4.06
CA ASP A 58 -8.02 -20.91 -2.68
C ASP A 58 -8.02 -19.39 -2.54
N LYS A 59 -9.17 -18.79 -2.23
CA LYS A 59 -9.32 -17.32 -2.12
C LYS A 59 -8.33 -16.68 -1.15
N ARG A 60 -7.91 -17.40 -0.12
CA ARG A 60 -6.94 -16.90 0.87
C ARG A 60 -5.58 -16.59 0.25
N LEU A 61 -5.22 -17.26 -0.83
CA LEU A 61 -3.96 -17.06 -1.56
C LEU A 61 -4.02 -15.90 -2.57
N GLY A 62 -5.19 -15.27 -2.68
CA GLY A 62 -5.41 -14.11 -3.55
C GLY A 62 -5.60 -14.48 -5.02
N PRO A 63 -5.85 -13.47 -5.88
CA PRO A 63 -6.15 -13.68 -7.29
C PRO A 63 -4.98 -14.32 -8.03
N SER A 64 -5.25 -15.19 -9.01
CA SER A 64 -4.23 -15.86 -9.83
C SER A 64 -3.33 -14.86 -10.54
N ARG A 65 -3.88 -13.72 -10.96
CA ARG A 65 -3.15 -12.63 -11.62
C ARG A 65 -3.20 -11.37 -10.77
N LEU A 66 -2.04 -10.74 -10.57
CA LEU A 66 -1.96 -9.42 -9.96
C LEU A 66 -2.45 -8.36 -10.96
N PRO A 67 -2.99 -7.22 -10.46
CA PRO A 67 -3.35 -6.12 -11.34
C PRO A 67 -2.13 -5.58 -12.10
N THR A 68 -2.30 -5.31 -13.39
CA THR A 68 -1.25 -4.75 -14.25
C THR A 68 -1.58 -3.34 -14.72
N LYS A 69 -2.86 -2.94 -14.65
CA LYS A 69 -3.30 -1.62 -15.06
C LYS A 69 -3.05 -0.57 -13.99
N LEU A 70 -2.78 0.66 -14.41
CA LEU A 70 -2.65 1.80 -13.50
C LEU A 70 -3.98 2.13 -12.79
N PRO A 71 -3.94 2.60 -11.54
CA PRO A 71 -2.74 2.78 -10.69
C PRO A 71 -2.31 1.49 -9.99
N LEU A 72 -3.16 0.47 -9.92
CA LEU A 72 -2.96 -0.74 -9.11
C LEU A 72 -1.70 -1.53 -9.48
N GLY A 73 -1.35 -1.58 -10.77
CA GLY A 73 -0.15 -2.28 -11.22
C GLY A 73 1.13 -1.76 -10.58
N THR A 74 1.21 -0.45 -10.32
CA THR A 74 2.39 0.13 -9.65
C THR A 74 2.45 -0.24 -8.18
N PHE A 75 1.31 -0.42 -7.52
CA PHE A 75 1.27 -0.73 -6.08
C PHE A 75 1.72 -2.16 -5.78
N VAL A 76 1.56 -3.07 -6.73
CA VAL A 76 1.95 -4.47 -6.59
C VAL A 76 3.29 -4.80 -7.26
N THR A 77 4.00 -3.81 -7.78
CA THR A 77 5.35 -4.00 -8.32
C THR A 77 6.28 -4.52 -7.24
N GLY A 78 6.95 -5.66 -7.51
CA GLY A 78 7.85 -6.29 -6.54
C GLY A 78 7.16 -6.95 -5.34
N TYR A 79 5.83 -7.05 -5.33
CA TYR A 79 5.10 -7.74 -4.27
C TYR A 79 5.29 -9.26 -4.39
N ASP A 80 5.96 -9.86 -3.41
CA ASP A 80 6.05 -11.31 -3.23
C ASP A 80 4.89 -11.77 -2.35
N ARG A 81 3.91 -12.47 -2.95
CA ARG A 81 2.64 -12.85 -2.29
C ARG A 81 2.83 -13.60 -0.99
N PHE A 82 3.85 -14.45 -0.93
CA PHE A 82 4.06 -15.40 0.16
C PHE A 82 5.35 -15.14 0.94
N GLY A 83 6.09 -14.09 0.59
CA GLY A 83 7.35 -13.76 1.27
C GLY A 83 8.38 -14.89 1.21
N GLY A 84 8.54 -15.51 0.04
CA GLY A 84 9.46 -16.61 -0.19
C GLY A 84 8.97 -17.98 0.29
N LEU A 85 7.75 -18.10 0.86
CA LEU A 85 7.17 -19.38 1.31
C LEU A 85 6.38 -20.07 0.18
N SER A 86 6.20 -21.39 0.28
CA SER A 86 5.20 -22.07 -0.52
C SER A 86 3.77 -21.64 -0.11
N PRO A 87 2.76 -21.76 -0.99
CA PRO A 87 1.38 -21.46 -0.63
C PRO A 87 0.90 -22.23 0.63
N ASN A 88 1.28 -23.50 0.75
CA ASN A 88 0.94 -24.33 1.90
C ASN A 88 1.59 -23.82 3.19
N ASP A 89 2.89 -23.51 3.15
CA ASP A 89 3.62 -23.04 4.33
C ASP A 89 3.18 -21.63 4.74
N PHE A 90 2.84 -20.79 3.76
CA PHE A 90 2.27 -19.48 4.02
C PHE A 90 0.96 -19.58 4.80
N LEU A 91 0.03 -20.44 4.36
CA LEU A 91 -1.22 -20.66 5.09
C LEU A 91 -0.97 -21.29 6.45
N GLY A 92 -0.08 -22.29 6.55
CA GLY A 92 0.27 -22.92 7.84
C GLY A 92 0.83 -21.93 8.85
N LYS A 93 1.58 -20.92 8.40
CA LYS A 93 2.18 -19.89 9.27
C LYS A 93 1.21 -18.78 9.65
N TRP A 94 0.35 -18.35 8.73
CA TRP A 94 -0.40 -17.11 8.87
C TRP A 94 -1.92 -17.27 8.99
N TYR A 95 -2.45 -18.49 8.90
CA TYR A 95 -3.88 -18.75 8.95
C TYR A 95 -4.25 -19.89 9.89
N ASN A 96 -5.08 -19.62 10.88
CA ASN A 96 -5.68 -20.66 11.71
C ASN A 96 -6.87 -21.28 10.98
N SER A 97 -6.79 -22.58 10.65
CA SER A 97 -7.88 -23.31 9.98
C SER A 97 -9.03 -23.70 10.92
N THR A 98 -8.76 -23.77 12.21
CA THR A 98 -9.71 -24.17 13.26
C THR A 98 -9.65 -23.17 14.43
N GLN A 99 -10.69 -23.13 15.23
CA GLN A 99 -10.64 -22.41 16.49
C GLN A 99 -9.57 -23.06 17.39
N GLY A 100 -8.59 -22.25 17.83
CA GLY A 100 -7.51 -22.74 18.70
C GLY A 100 -8.02 -23.09 20.11
N PRO A 101 -7.30 -23.98 20.85
CA PRO A 101 -7.62 -24.30 22.25
C PRO A 101 -7.51 -23.08 23.20
N ASP A 102 -6.83 -22.02 22.76
CA ASP A 102 -6.68 -20.73 23.43
C ASP A 102 -7.82 -19.74 23.13
N GLY A 103 -8.90 -20.19 22.46
CA GLY A 103 -10.06 -19.39 22.12
C GLY A 103 -9.87 -18.48 20.91
N ARG A 104 -8.72 -18.51 20.23
CA ARG A 104 -8.54 -17.77 18.96
C ARG A 104 -9.46 -18.33 17.89
N GLU A 105 -10.21 -17.45 17.25
CA GLU A 105 -11.09 -17.82 16.13
C GLU A 105 -10.29 -18.28 14.90
N ALA A 106 -10.92 -19.12 14.07
CA ALA A 106 -10.38 -19.43 12.76
C ALA A 106 -10.24 -18.15 11.92
N GLY A 107 -9.11 -17.97 11.25
CA GLY A 107 -8.86 -16.79 10.45
C GLY A 107 -7.39 -16.41 10.35
N TRP A 108 -7.15 -15.23 9.79
CA TRP A 108 -5.81 -14.67 9.67
C TRP A 108 -5.22 -14.32 11.03
N ILE A 109 -3.94 -14.65 11.23
CA ILE A 109 -3.18 -14.31 12.42
C ILE A 109 -2.61 -12.91 12.24
N TYR A 110 -3.31 -11.93 12.78
CA TYR A 110 -2.88 -10.52 12.71
C TYR A 110 -1.86 -10.18 13.82
N PRO A 111 -1.00 -9.17 13.57
CA PRO A 111 -0.06 -8.70 14.58
C PRO A 111 -0.79 -8.03 15.74
N GLU A 112 -0.21 -8.16 16.94
CA GLU A 112 -0.66 -7.45 18.13
C GLU A 112 -0.49 -5.93 18.02
N LYS A 113 -0.98 -5.18 19.01
CA LYS A 113 -0.84 -3.72 19.10
C LYS A 113 -1.32 -2.98 17.86
N TYR A 114 -2.44 -3.46 17.29
CA TYR A 114 -3.08 -2.88 16.10
C TYR A 114 -2.18 -2.86 14.84
N GLY A 115 -1.15 -3.71 14.78
CA GLY A 115 -0.26 -3.81 13.63
C GLY A 115 0.77 -2.68 13.51
N PHE A 116 0.90 -1.81 14.49
CA PHE A 116 1.97 -0.82 14.53
C PHE A 116 3.34 -1.47 14.75
N HIS A 117 4.36 -0.90 14.14
CA HIS A 117 5.73 -1.25 14.45
C HIS A 117 6.02 -1.01 15.94
N LEU A 118 6.86 -1.84 16.53
CA LEU A 118 7.21 -1.73 17.95
C LEU A 118 8.63 -1.21 18.09
N ASP A 119 8.85 -0.37 19.10
CA ASP A 119 10.17 0.05 19.52
C ASP A 119 10.90 -1.07 20.30
N GLU A 120 12.05 -0.75 20.86
CA GLU A 120 12.90 -1.68 21.64
C GLU A 120 12.19 -2.16 22.91
N GLU A 121 11.34 -1.34 23.52
CA GLU A 121 10.52 -1.64 24.70
C GLU A 121 9.21 -2.37 24.33
N LYS A 122 9.02 -2.74 23.06
CA LYS A 122 7.82 -3.38 22.52
C LYS A 122 6.55 -2.52 22.64
N LEU A 123 6.72 -1.22 22.67
CA LEU A 123 5.63 -0.27 22.60
C LEU A 123 5.33 0.11 21.15
N PRO A 124 4.06 0.37 20.79
CA PRO A 124 3.70 0.74 19.42
C PRO A 124 4.19 2.15 19.06
N VAL A 125 4.97 2.27 18.00
CA VAL A 125 5.42 3.54 17.43
C VAL A 125 4.24 4.20 16.72
N LYS A 126 3.59 5.15 17.37
CA LYS A 126 2.44 5.86 16.83
C LYS A 126 2.24 7.22 17.49
N SER A 127 1.54 8.11 16.79
CA SER A 127 1.10 9.40 17.32
C SER A 127 -0.30 9.73 16.81
N ASN A 128 -0.97 10.68 17.46
CA ASN A 128 -2.20 11.25 16.94
C ASN A 128 -1.84 12.31 15.91
N ILE A 129 -2.49 12.26 14.75
CA ILE A 129 -2.40 13.29 13.72
C ILE A 129 -3.80 13.65 13.22
N ASP A 130 -3.94 14.85 12.71
CA ASP A 130 -5.17 15.30 12.05
C ASP A 130 -5.05 15.10 10.54
N LEU A 131 -6.01 14.40 9.96
CA LEU A 131 -6.19 14.32 8.52
C LEU A 131 -7.01 15.51 8.06
N MET A 132 -6.39 16.34 7.22
CA MET A 132 -6.97 17.60 6.74
C MET A 132 -7.83 17.38 5.50
N PRO A 133 -8.84 18.23 5.25
CA PRO A 133 -9.61 18.22 4.00
C PRO A 133 -8.68 18.29 2.78
N GLY A 134 -8.98 17.48 1.75
CA GLY A 134 -8.15 17.33 0.56
C GLY A 134 -7.09 16.22 0.66
N THR A 135 -6.86 15.64 1.85
CA THR A 135 -5.96 14.49 2.00
C THR A 135 -6.58 13.26 1.33
N LEU A 136 -5.83 12.62 0.44
CA LEU A 136 -6.23 11.36 -0.16
C LEU A 136 -5.71 10.18 0.68
N VAL A 137 -6.63 9.32 1.05
CA VAL A 137 -6.33 8.07 1.78
C VAL A 137 -6.95 6.89 1.04
N ASP A 138 -6.45 5.70 1.28
CA ASP A 138 -6.91 4.52 0.57
C ASP A 138 -6.98 3.27 1.47
N ARG A 139 -7.57 2.22 0.90
CA ARG A 139 -7.71 0.94 1.55
C ARG A 139 -7.84 -0.20 0.54
N PHE A 140 -7.23 -1.33 0.83
CA PHE A 140 -7.57 -2.64 0.25
C PHE A 140 -8.44 -3.40 1.23
N GLY A 141 -9.71 -3.58 0.92
CA GLY A 141 -10.67 -4.26 1.78
C GLY A 141 -11.97 -3.48 2.01
N TYR A 142 -12.92 -4.08 2.69
CA TYR A 142 -14.26 -3.52 2.91
C TYR A 142 -14.27 -2.23 3.75
N ASN A 143 -15.27 -1.37 3.53
CA ASN A 143 -15.50 -0.15 4.29
C ASN A 143 -15.83 -0.38 5.77
N THR A 144 -16.08 -1.63 6.18
CA THR A 144 -16.20 -2.02 7.59
C THR A 144 -14.86 -2.11 8.33
N GLY A 145 -13.75 -1.93 7.62
CA GLY A 145 -12.42 -1.93 8.24
C GLY A 145 -12.09 -0.63 8.95
N ARG A 146 -11.11 -0.71 9.86
CA ARG A 146 -10.70 0.40 10.74
C ARG A 146 -9.34 1.00 10.41
N TYR A 147 -8.75 0.60 9.30
CA TYR A 147 -7.42 1.03 8.86
C TYR A 147 -7.50 1.60 7.46
N ILE A 148 -6.89 2.75 7.28
CA ILE A 148 -6.63 3.38 5.99
C ILE A 148 -5.14 3.75 5.92
N SER A 149 -4.64 4.05 4.73
CA SER A 149 -3.26 4.46 4.50
C SER A 149 -3.22 5.73 3.66
N PRO A 150 -2.09 6.46 3.61
CA PRO A 150 -1.90 7.45 2.57
C PRO A 150 -2.11 6.80 1.20
N ALA A 151 -2.85 7.48 0.32
CA ALA A 151 -3.10 6.97 -1.02
C ALA A 151 -1.76 6.71 -1.75
N THR A 152 -1.76 5.68 -2.61
CA THR A 152 -0.60 5.27 -3.43
C THR A 152 0.54 4.53 -2.73
N ALA A 153 0.45 4.23 -1.43
CA ALA A 153 1.46 3.42 -0.76
C ALA A 153 1.55 1.99 -1.36
N PRO A 154 2.76 1.47 -1.62
CA PRO A 154 2.94 0.12 -2.16
C PRO A 154 2.26 -0.96 -1.31
N PHE A 155 1.72 -2.00 -1.97
CA PHE A 155 0.99 -3.06 -1.28
C PHE A 155 1.87 -3.84 -0.30
N ALA A 156 3.12 -4.13 -0.64
CA ALA A 156 4.08 -4.79 0.23
C ALA A 156 4.36 -4.02 1.53
N GLN A 157 4.31 -2.68 1.48
CA GLN A 157 4.52 -1.84 2.66
C GLN A 157 3.32 -1.83 3.63
N ARG A 158 2.16 -2.33 3.19
CA ARG A 158 0.94 -2.43 4.02
C ARG A 158 0.89 -3.71 4.86
N ALA A 159 1.80 -4.65 4.62
CA ALA A 159 1.86 -5.95 5.29
C ALA A 159 0.49 -6.66 5.33
N LEU A 160 -0.25 -6.61 4.22
CA LEU A 160 -1.54 -7.27 4.03
C LEU A 160 -1.34 -8.67 3.42
N HIS A 161 -2.25 -9.59 3.73
CA HIS A 161 -2.29 -10.89 3.09
C HIS A 161 -2.89 -10.82 1.67
N PRO A 162 -2.60 -11.79 0.77
CA PRO A 162 -3.00 -11.73 -0.64
C PRO A 162 -4.51 -11.66 -0.89
N GLN A 163 -5.32 -12.18 0.03
CA GLN A 163 -6.78 -12.12 -0.07
C GLN A 163 -7.32 -10.68 -0.12
N ASN A 164 -6.59 -9.69 0.38
CA ASN A 164 -7.00 -8.29 0.28
C ASN A 164 -7.00 -7.75 -1.16
N LEU A 165 -6.42 -8.48 -2.11
CA LEU A 165 -6.46 -8.17 -3.54
C LEU A 165 -7.60 -8.88 -4.29
N ASP A 166 -8.59 -9.41 -3.58
CA ASP A 166 -9.70 -10.17 -4.16
C ASP A 166 -10.56 -9.30 -5.08
N ASN A 167 -10.83 -9.79 -6.29
CA ASN A 167 -11.65 -9.10 -7.30
C ASN A 167 -13.15 -9.40 -7.18
N ASP A 168 -13.53 -10.40 -6.39
CA ASP A 168 -14.87 -10.97 -6.42
C ASP A 168 -15.89 -10.15 -5.60
N VAL A 169 -15.38 -9.22 -4.81
CA VAL A 169 -16.16 -8.55 -3.78
C VAL A 169 -17.01 -7.40 -4.33
N ASN A 170 -16.46 -6.63 -5.23
CA ASN A 170 -17.15 -5.52 -5.87
C ASN A 170 -16.53 -5.24 -7.25
N LYS A 171 -17.31 -5.45 -8.32
CA LYS A 171 -16.84 -5.19 -9.70
C LYS A 171 -16.59 -3.70 -9.97
N GLU A 172 -17.20 -2.81 -9.20
CA GLU A 172 -16.98 -1.38 -9.30
C GLU A 172 -15.59 -0.98 -8.80
N PHE A 173 -15.07 -1.71 -7.78
CA PHE A 173 -13.77 -1.44 -7.16
C PHE A 173 -12.81 -2.62 -7.38
N PRO A 174 -12.07 -2.65 -8.50
CA PRO A 174 -11.15 -3.72 -8.81
C PRO A 174 -10.14 -3.99 -7.67
N ASN A 175 -9.91 -5.25 -7.37
CA ASN A 175 -9.01 -5.70 -6.29
C ASN A 175 -9.38 -5.13 -4.91
N ASN A 176 -10.66 -4.83 -4.70
CA ASN A 176 -11.18 -4.29 -3.45
C ASN A 176 -10.40 -3.04 -2.98
N TYR A 177 -9.98 -2.21 -3.95
CA TYR A 177 -9.21 -1.00 -3.72
C TYR A 177 -10.10 0.22 -3.73
N HIS A 178 -10.08 0.95 -2.64
CA HIS A 178 -10.93 2.10 -2.37
C HIS A 178 -10.07 3.32 -2.07
N VAL A 179 -10.39 4.45 -2.66
CA VAL A 179 -9.75 5.74 -2.41
C VAL A 179 -10.77 6.71 -1.87
N TYR A 180 -10.39 7.48 -0.86
CA TYR A 180 -11.25 8.45 -0.22
C TYR A 180 -10.56 9.81 -0.17
N ASN A 181 -11.36 10.86 -0.38
CA ASN A 181 -10.97 12.22 -0.09
C ASN A 181 -11.50 12.63 1.30
N VAL A 182 -10.61 13.14 2.12
CA VAL A 182 -10.99 13.74 3.41
C VAL A 182 -11.72 15.06 3.13
N THR A 183 -12.95 15.19 3.60
CA THR A 183 -13.78 16.38 3.42
C THR A 183 -13.94 17.22 4.69
N ARG A 184 -13.79 16.58 5.84
CA ARG A 184 -13.76 17.23 7.16
C ARG A 184 -12.61 16.67 7.96
N MET A 185 -11.89 17.54 8.67
CA MET A 185 -10.80 17.15 9.56
C MET A 185 -11.25 16.12 10.60
N PHE A 186 -10.41 15.12 10.84
CA PHE A 186 -10.54 14.18 11.94
C PHE A 186 -9.18 13.63 12.38
N THR A 187 -9.10 13.26 13.65
CA THR A 187 -7.86 12.74 14.25
C THR A 187 -7.80 11.22 14.11
N VAL A 188 -6.62 10.71 13.79
CA VAL A 188 -6.30 9.28 13.70
C VAL A 188 -5.02 8.95 14.47
N GLN A 189 -4.83 7.69 14.82
CA GLN A 189 -3.53 7.20 15.25
C GLN A 189 -2.72 6.78 14.03
N ALA A 190 -1.59 7.43 13.79
CA ALA A 190 -0.70 7.19 12.65
C ALA A 190 0.63 6.58 13.10
N GLY A 191 1.16 5.67 12.31
CA GLY A 191 2.48 5.10 12.56
C GLY A 191 2.87 4.06 11.50
N PRO A 192 4.15 3.60 11.54
CA PRO A 192 4.63 2.60 10.60
C PRO A 192 3.99 1.23 10.87
N ILE A 193 3.73 0.52 9.79
CA ILE A 193 3.16 -0.84 9.83
C ILE A 193 4.25 -1.85 10.16
N ARG A 194 3.97 -2.76 11.08
CA ARG A 194 4.84 -3.87 11.44
C ARG A 194 5.00 -4.84 10.27
N PRO A 195 6.24 -5.35 9.96
CA PRO A 195 6.43 -6.45 9.02
C PRO A 195 5.58 -7.66 9.41
N TRP A 196 4.75 -8.14 8.47
CA TRP A 196 3.83 -9.26 8.71
C TRP A 196 3.45 -9.95 7.39
N PHE A 197 2.91 -11.14 7.42
CA PHE A 197 2.53 -11.92 6.24
C PHE A 197 3.67 -12.09 5.21
N GLY A 198 4.92 -12.15 5.66
CA GLY A 198 6.09 -12.23 4.78
C GLY A 198 6.40 -10.92 4.03
N GLN A 199 5.75 -9.82 4.39
CA GLN A 199 5.93 -8.51 3.77
C GLN A 199 6.80 -7.59 4.62
N PRO A 200 7.57 -6.67 4.00
CA PRO A 200 8.47 -5.77 4.70
C PRO A 200 7.74 -4.80 5.65
N GLY A 201 6.49 -4.43 5.36
CA GLY A 201 5.81 -3.42 6.15
C GLY A 201 6.41 -2.03 5.99
N PHE A 202 6.44 -1.25 7.07
CA PHE A 202 6.98 0.13 7.17
C PHE A 202 6.25 1.20 6.32
N GLY A 203 5.15 0.85 5.64
CA GLY A 203 4.21 1.87 5.19
C GLY A 203 3.51 2.53 6.37
N VAL A 204 2.88 3.67 6.15
CA VAL A 204 2.10 4.34 7.19
C VAL A 204 0.67 3.78 7.18
N GLN A 205 0.16 3.46 8.37
CA GLN A 205 -1.27 3.24 8.58
C GLN A 205 -1.89 4.30 9.46
N PHE A 206 -3.15 4.56 9.21
CA PHE A 206 -4.04 5.38 10.03
C PHE A 206 -5.09 4.47 10.65
N PHE A 207 -5.07 4.35 11.97
CA PHE A 207 -6.06 3.61 12.73
C PHE A 207 -7.16 4.56 13.19
N LEU A 208 -8.39 4.30 12.79
CA LEU A 208 -9.55 5.16 13.04
C LEU A 208 -10.04 5.11 14.49
N GLY A 209 -9.71 4.04 15.20
CA GLY A 209 -10.12 3.84 16.58
C GLY A 209 -10.90 2.54 16.82
N ASN A 210 -11.20 2.26 18.09
CA ASN A 210 -12.03 1.13 18.46
C ASN A 210 -13.50 1.46 18.25
N GLY A 211 -14.24 0.55 17.62
CA GLY A 211 -15.67 0.70 17.36
C GLY A 211 -16.04 1.68 16.24
N ILE A 212 -15.05 2.24 15.54
CA ILE A 212 -15.25 3.15 14.41
C ILE A 212 -14.60 2.53 13.17
N ASN A 213 -15.23 2.63 12.02
CA ASN A 213 -14.78 2.09 10.74
C ASN A 213 -14.91 3.13 9.61
N VAL A 214 -14.42 2.81 8.42
CA VAL A 214 -14.47 3.71 7.25
C VAL A 214 -15.91 4.09 6.89
N LYS A 215 -16.85 3.13 6.99
CA LYS A 215 -18.25 3.40 6.67
C LYS A 215 -18.85 4.50 7.58
N ASP A 216 -18.48 4.53 8.86
CA ASP A 216 -18.95 5.56 9.78
C ASP A 216 -18.49 6.96 9.36
N TYR A 217 -17.24 7.06 8.84
CA TYR A 217 -16.70 8.33 8.32
C TYR A 217 -17.33 8.74 6.98
N LEU A 218 -17.73 7.77 6.15
CA LEU A 218 -18.49 8.02 4.93
C LEU A 218 -19.90 8.51 5.27
N ASP A 219 -20.60 7.81 6.15
CA ASP A 219 -21.97 8.15 6.58
C ASP A 219 -22.04 9.53 7.23
N ASN A 220 -21.01 9.93 7.98
CA ASN A 220 -20.91 11.22 8.65
C ASN A 220 -20.32 12.34 7.78
N GLY A 221 -19.95 12.04 6.53
CA GLY A 221 -19.42 13.00 5.57
C GLY A 221 -18.03 13.56 5.93
N HIS A 222 -17.18 12.79 6.63
CA HIS A 222 -15.76 13.10 6.83
C HIS A 222 -14.91 12.57 5.69
N LEU A 223 -15.38 11.50 5.04
CA LEU A 223 -14.78 10.90 3.86
C LEU A 223 -15.78 10.89 2.71
N VAL A 224 -15.29 11.07 1.51
CA VAL A 224 -16.02 10.80 0.26
C VAL A 224 -15.23 9.79 -0.53
N GLU A 225 -15.87 8.70 -0.92
CA GLU A 225 -15.27 7.67 -1.77
C GLU A 225 -15.19 8.14 -3.23
N LEU A 226 -14.00 8.03 -3.81
CA LEU A 226 -13.76 8.38 -5.21
C LEU A 226 -14.05 7.16 -6.08
N LYS A 227 -14.73 7.36 -7.20
CA LYS A 227 -14.95 6.28 -8.16
C LYS A 227 -13.66 5.95 -8.91
N PRO A 228 -13.44 4.70 -9.31
CA PRO A 228 -12.27 4.33 -10.11
C PRO A 228 -12.12 5.15 -11.39
N SER A 229 -13.23 5.57 -12.01
CA SER A 229 -13.24 6.49 -13.16
C SER A 229 -12.62 7.86 -12.87
N ASP A 230 -12.72 8.32 -11.63
CA ASP A 230 -12.17 9.62 -11.22
C ASP A 230 -10.65 9.56 -11.02
N LEU A 231 -10.11 8.34 -10.80
CA LEU A 231 -8.69 8.11 -10.58
C LEU A 231 -7.90 7.96 -11.89
N VAL A 232 -8.56 7.58 -12.96
CA VAL A 232 -7.97 7.38 -14.29
C VAL A 232 -8.57 8.43 -15.22
N LYS A 233 -8.04 9.65 -15.20
CA LYS A 233 -8.34 10.61 -16.26
C LYS A 233 -7.68 10.12 -17.54
N ASP A 234 -8.51 9.76 -18.52
CA ASP A 234 -8.04 9.40 -19.85
C ASP A 234 -7.44 10.65 -20.50
N ARG A 235 -6.09 10.70 -20.61
CA ARG A 235 -5.37 11.81 -21.25
C ARG A 235 -5.21 11.61 -22.76
N THR A 236 -6.15 10.96 -23.40
CA THR A 236 -6.10 10.69 -24.85
C THR A 236 -6.46 11.88 -25.73
N GLY A 237 -6.77 13.03 -25.15
CA GLY A 237 -7.04 14.27 -25.89
C GLY A 237 -5.82 15.15 -26.07
N CYS A 238 -5.50 15.55 -27.28
CA CYS A 238 -4.51 16.60 -27.59
C CYS A 238 -4.98 18.02 -27.20
N GLY A 239 -5.70 18.17 -26.11
CA GLY A 239 -6.23 19.44 -25.64
C GLY A 239 -6.16 19.55 -24.13
N PHE A 240 -5.11 20.19 -23.62
CA PHE A 240 -5.15 20.80 -22.30
C PHE A 240 -6.09 22.02 -22.40
N GLN A 241 -7.38 21.84 -22.17
CA GLN A 241 -8.22 22.98 -21.75
C GLN A 241 -7.99 23.13 -20.25
N ARG A 242 -7.30 24.19 -19.85
CA ARG A 242 -7.40 24.71 -18.50
C ARG A 242 -8.83 25.21 -18.34
N GLU A 243 -9.66 24.42 -17.69
CA GLU A 243 -10.91 24.92 -17.13
C GLU A 243 -10.51 25.67 -15.86
N ASP A 244 -10.11 26.93 -15.93
CA ASP A 244 -10.04 27.85 -14.78
C ASP A 244 -9.33 29.17 -15.17
N GLU A 245 -9.74 29.76 -16.31
CA GLU A 245 -9.55 31.20 -16.49
C GLU A 245 -10.93 31.80 -16.79
N GLU A 246 -11.66 32.19 -15.73
CA GLU A 246 -12.70 33.20 -15.90
C GLU A 246 -12.06 34.47 -16.49
N PRO A 247 -12.66 35.04 -17.57
CA PRO A 247 -12.13 36.27 -18.10
C PRO A 247 -12.31 37.37 -17.05
N VAL A 248 -11.19 37.95 -16.63
CA VAL A 248 -11.17 39.19 -15.86
C VAL A 248 -11.89 40.23 -16.76
N SER A 249 -13.09 40.63 -16.37
CA SER A 249 -13.80 41.72 -16.99
C SER A 249 -13.02 43.02 -16.68
N ASP A 250 -12.33 43.56 -17.68
CA ASP A 250 -11.87 44.93 -17.69
C ASP A 250 -13.11 45.83 -17.77
N GLU A 251 -13.62 46.27 -16.64
CA GLU A 251 -14.45 47.48 -16.56
C GLU A 251 -13.59 48.63 -16.10
N LEU A 252 -13.38 49.59 -17.05
CA LEU A 252 -12.92 50.96 -16.84
C LEU A 252 -14.03 51.81 -16.22
#